data_958fb2fb68f45c63521bcdd9fefbf8dc
#
_entry.id   958fb2fb68f45c63521bcdd9fefbf8dc
#
_cell.length_a   1.000
_cell.length_b   1.000
_cell.length_c   1.000
_cell.angle_alpha   90.00
_cell.angle_beta   90.00
_cell.angle_gamma   90.00
#
_symmetry.space_group_name_H-M   'P 1'
#
loop_
_entity.id
_entity.type
_entity.pdbx_description
1 polymer ?
#
loop_
_entity_poly.entity_id
_entity_poly.type
_entity_poly.pdbx_seq_one_letter_code
_entity_poly.pdbx_strand_id
1 'polypeptide(L)'
;MPESDRPLSSLIIAALLVLGGIVTFGAGAGYLNDPDVSVVVAMLDVIAGLMLIVGGVCCIVGRPALWKIVFASLVAEIVAGIGMLTITIVGGIVLIAISALFIMWIHSTAIRNWFRV
;
A
#
# COMPACT_ATOMS: atom_id res chain seq x y z
N MET A 1 -21.56 9.62 8.46
CA MET A 1 -21.53 8.41 9.29
C MET A 1 -20.80 8.71 10.59
N PRO A 2 -21.36 8.33 11.73
CA PRO A 2 -20.67 8.55 13.00
C PRO A 2 -19.34 7.80 13.06
N GLU A 3 -18.33 8.42 13.66
CA GLU A 3 -17.01 7.78 13.81
C GLU A 3 -17.08 6.50 14.63
N SER A 4 -18.08 6.39 15.53
CA SER A 4 -18.30 5.17 16.31
C SER A 4 -18.58 3.94 15.46
N ASP A 5 -18.99 4.11 14.21
CA ASP A 5 -19.25 3.01 13.28
C ASP A 5 -17.98 2.54 12.55
N ARG A 6 -16.88 3.26 12.71
CA ARG A 6 -15.60 2.89 12.05
C ARG A 6 -15.00 1.69 12.78
N PRO A 7 -14.72 0.57 12.08
CA PRO A 7 -14.07 -0.56 12.71
C PRO A 7 -12.62 -0.23 13.09
N LEU A 8 -12.17 -0.77 14.22
CA LEU A 8 -10.78 -0.60 14.64
C LEU A 8 -9.80 -1.10 13.57
N SER A 9 -10.17 -2.17 12.86
CA SER A 9 -9.34 -2.73 11.80
C SER A 9 -9.07 -1.73 10.67
N SER A 10 -10.03 -0.84 10.34
CA SER A 10 -9.82 0.18 9.31
C SER A 10 -8.76 1.20 9.74
N LEU A 11 -8.72 1.56 11.03
CA LEU A 11 -7.70 2.45 11.57
C LEU A 11 -6.32 1.80 11.59
N ILE A 12 -6.27 0.52 11.93
CA ILE A 12 -5.00 -0.24 11.95
C ILE A 12 -4.45 -0.35 10.53
N ILE A 13 -5.30 -0.72 9.56
CA ILE A 13 -4.90 -0.77 8.15
C ILE A 13 -4.42 0.60 7.69
N ALA A 14 -5.18 1.66 8.00
CA ALA A 14 -4.80 3.02 7.60
C ALA A 14 -3.41 3.40 8.11
N ALA A 15 -3.13 3.15 9.39
CA ALA A 15 -1.84 3.43 9.98
C ALA A 15 -0.71 2.63 9.31
N LEU A 16 -0.95 1.33 9.08
CA LEU A 16 0.05 0.46 8.47
C LEU A 16 0.32 0.83 7.01
N LEU A 17 -0.72 1.21 6.25
CA LEU A 17 -0.56 1.64 4.86
C LEU A 17 0.19 2.95 4.77
N VAL A 18 -0.11 3.92 5.63
CA VAL A 18 0.61 5.20 5.65
C VAL A 18 2.07 4.99 6.01
N LEU A 19 2.35 4.23 7.07
CA LEU A 19 3.73 3.95 7.47
C LEU A 19 4.48 3.16 6.40
N GLY A 20 3.85 2.13 5.83
CA GLY A 20 4.43 1.34 4.75
C GLY A 20 4.69 2.19 3.51
N GLY A 21 3.78 3.10 3.19
CA GLY A 21 3.94 4.03 2.08
C GLY A 21 5.11 4.99 2.26
N ILE A 22 5.29 5.51 3.48
CA ILE A 22 6.43 6.38 3.80
C ILE A 22 7.74 5.60 3.63
N VAL A 23 7.80 4.37 4.12
CA VAL A 23 9.00 3.53 3.99
C VAL A 23 9.30 3.23 2.52
N THR A 24 8.29 2.83 1.75
CA THR A 24 8.46 2.49 0.33
C THR A 24 8.87 3.72 -0.47
N PHE A 25 8.25 4.87 -0.21
CA PHE A 25 8.62 6.14 -0.85
C PHE A 25 10.07 6.51 -0.54
N GLY A 26 10.47 6.42 0.72
CA GLY A 26 11.84 6.73 1.15
C GLY A 26 12.86 5.82 0.50
N ALA A 27 12.55 4.52 0.41
CA ALA A 27 13.42 3.56 -0.27
C ALA A 27 13.57 3.89 -1.75
N GLY A 28 12.46 4.20 -2.43
CA GLY A 28 12.48 4.58 -3.84
C GLY A 28 13.29 5.85 -4.08
N ALA A 29 13.12 6.86 -3.24
CA ALA A 29 13.90 8.09 -3.32
C ALA A 29 15.40 7.83 -3.17
N GLY A 30 15.78 6.93 -2.24
CA GLY A 30 17.16 6.51 -2.07
C GLY A 30 17.70 5.81 -3.30
N TYR A 31 16.92 4.92 -3.90
CA TYR A 31 17.32 4.18 -5.09
C TYR A 31 17.50 5.07 -6.32
N LEU A 32 16.81 6.20 -6.41
CA LEU A 32 16.99 7.16 -7.51
C LEU A 32 18.43 7.69 -7.57
N ASN A 33 19.13 7.71 -6.44
CA ASN A 33 20.51 8.18 -6.35
C ASN A 33 21.53 7.04 -6.49
N ASP A 34 21.06 5.80 -6.65
CA ASP A 34 21.94 4.63 -6.76
C ASP A 34 22.13 4.25 -8.24
N PRO A 35 23.37 4.35 -8.78
CA PRO A 35 23.60 4.04 -10.19
C PRO A 35 23.41 2.57 -10.54
N ASP A 36 23.44 1.68 -9.55
CA ASP A 36 23.29 0.23 -9.75
C ASP A 36 21.82 -0.20 -9.77
N VAL A 37 20.88 0.71 -9.46
CA VAL A 37 19.45 0.43 -9.44
C VAL A 37 18.79 1.05 -10.66
N SER A 38 17.91 0.30 -11.33
CA SER A 38 17.14 0.81 -12.45
C SER A 38 16.26 1.99 -12.00
N VAL A 39 16.26 3.07 -12.79
CA VAL A 39 15.40 4.23 -12.56
C VAL A 39 13.93 3.81 -12.56
N VAL A 40 13.57 2.87 -13.42
CA VAL A 40 12.18 2.37 -13.50
C VAL A 40 11.77 1.72 -12.18
N VAL A 41 12.62 0.88 -11.60
CA VAL A 41 12.36 0.23 -10.31
C VAL A 41 12.23 1.26 -9.20
N ALA A 42 13.14 2.24 -9.15
CA ALA A 42 13.09 3.31 -8.16
C ALA A 42 11.80 4.13 -8.27
N MET A 43 11.39 4.47 -9.49
CA MET A 43 10.14 5.20 -9.73
C MET A 43 8.91 4.40 -9.35
N LEU A 44 8.92 3.08 -9.58
CA LEU A 44 7.82 2.22 -9.14
C LEU A 44 7.66 2.29 -7.61
N ASP A 45 8.75 2.26 -6.87
CA ASP A 45 8.71 2.36 -5.41
C ASP A 45 8.19 3.73 -4.95
N VAL A 46 8.65 4.82 -5.59
CA VAL A 46 8.18 6.17 -5.26
C VAL A 46 6.68 6.28 -5.50
N ILE A 47 6.21 5.86 -6.66
CA ILE A 47 4.79 5.98 -7.03
C ILE A 47 3.94 5.06 -6.13
N ALA A 48 4.36 3.83 -5.93
CA ALA A 48 3.63 2.88 -5.09
C ALA A 48 3.55 3.38 -3.64
N GLY A 49 4.64 3.95 -3.12
CA GLY A 49 4.65 4.52 -1.77
C GLY A 49 3.66 5.67 -1.62
N LEU A 50 3.62 6.59 -2.59
CA LEU A 50 2.64 7.68 -2.58
C LEU A 50 1.21 7.17 -2.67
N MET A 51 0.95 6.21 -3.55
CA MET A 51 -0.38 5.60 -3.67
C MET A 51 -0.80 4.92 -2.37
N LEU A 52 0.13 4.29 -1.68
CA LEU A 52 -0.16 3.60 -0.42
C LEU A 52 -0.52 4.57 0.70
N ILE A 53 0.15 5.72 0.76
CA ILE A 53 -0.20 6.80 1.70
C ILE A 53 -1.63 7.28 1.43
N VAL A 54 -1.97 7.54 0.18
CA VAL A 54 -3.32 7.94 -0.22
C VAL A 54 -4.32 6.85 0.14
N GLY A 55 -3.99 5.58 -0.13
CA GLY A 55 -4.84 4.44 0.23
C GLY A 55 -5.11 4.36 1.74
N GLY A 56 -4.10 4.63 2.56
CA GLY A 56 -4.26 4.68 4.01
C GLY A 56 -5.24 5.76 4.44
N VAL A 57 -5.15 6.96 3.86
CA VAL A 57 -6.11 8.04 4.13
C VAL A 57 -7.52 7.62 3.68
N CYS A 58 -7.65 6.94 2.54
CA CYS A 58 -8.93 6.44 2.06
C CYS A 58 -9.58 5.46 3.05
N CYS A 59 -8.77 4.65 3.75
CA CYS A 59 -9.29 3.74 4.78
C CYS A 59 -9.93 4.48 5.96
N ILE A 60 -9.47 5.70 6.25
CA ILE A 60 -10.06 6.53 7.31
C ILE A 60 -11.41 7.07 6.86
N VAL A 61 -11.50 7.51 5.60
CA VAL A 61 -12.72 8.14 5.06
C VAL A 61 -13.85 7.13 4.86
N GLY A 62 -13.56 5.96 4.30
CA GLY A 62 -14.53 4.86 4.20
C GLY A 62 -15.64 5.06 3.18
N ARG A 63 -15.40 5.72 2.05
CA ARG A 63 -16.39 5.87 0.98
C ARG A 63 -16.26 4.73 -0.04
N PRO A 64 -17.37 4.26 -0.64
CA PRO A 64 -17.33 3.14 -1.59
C PRO A 64 -16.35 3.32 -2.75
N ALA A 65 -16.31 4.52 -3.34
CA ALA A 65 -15.42 4.80 -4.46
C ALA A 65 -13.95 4.69 -4.08
N LEU A 66 -13.61 4.93 -2.80
CA LEU A 66 -12.22 4.93 -2.33
C LEU A 66 -11.67 3.52 -2.11
N TRP A 67 -12.55 2.51 -1.96
CA TRP A 67 -12.10 1.13 -1.81
C TRP A 67 -11.25 0.67 -3.01
N LYS A 68 -11.64 1.10 -4.21
CA LYS A 68 -10.88 0.80 -5.43
C LYS A 68 -9.49 1.43 -5.41
N ILE A 69 -9.37 2.62 -4.81
CA ILE A 69 -8.08 3.30 -4.67
C ILE A 69 -7.17 2.52 -3.73
N VAL A 70 -7.72 2.03 -2.62
CA VAL A 70 -6.95 1.19 -1.68
C VAL A 70 -6.48 -0.09 -2.39
N PHE A 71 -7.37 -0.76 -3.11
CA PHE A 71 -7.03 -1.95 -3.86
C PHE A 71 -5.92 -1.66 -4.88
N ALA A 72 -6.06 -0.57 -5.66
CA ALA A 72 -5.07 -0.19 -6.66
C ALA A 72 -3.70 0.11 -6.03
N SER A 73 -3.68 0.75 -4.86
CA SER A 73 -2.42 1.05 -4.17
C SER A 73 -1.69 -0.23 -3.75
N LEU A 74 -2.43 -1.25 -3.31
CA LEU A 74 -1.84 -2.53 -2.93
C LEU A 74 -1.34 -3.32 -4.14
N VAL A 75 -2.06 -3.25 -5.27
CA VAL A 75 -1.59 -3.83 -6.53
C VAL A 75 -0.29 -3.13 -6.99
N ALA A 76 -0.23 -1.81 -6.86
CA ALA A 76 0.99 -1.04 -7.19
C ALA A 76 2.17 -1.49 -6.31
N GLU A 77 1.94 -1.78 -5.03
CA GLU A 77 2.98 -2.32 -4.14
C GLU A 77 3.47 -3.69 -4.60
N ILE A 78 2.58 -4.55 -5.10
CA ILE A 78 2.98 -5.85 -5.65
C ILE A 78 3.87 -5.64 -6.88
N VAL A 79 3.50 -4.74 -7.77
CA VAL A 79 4.32 -4.41 -8.96
C VAL A 79 5.69 -3.88 -8.53
N ALA A 80 5.72 -2.97 -7.56
CA ALA A 80 6.97 -2.46 -7.00
C ALA A 80 7.81 -3.58 -6.37
N GLY A 81 7.16 -4.52 -5.69
CA GLY A 81 7.82 -5.70 -5.11
C GLY A 81 8.45 -6.60 -6.16
N ILE A 82 7.78 -6.79 -7.31
CA ILE A 82 8.33 -7.53 -8.43
C ILE A 82 9.60 -6.85 -8.94
N GLY A 83 9.57 -5.52 -9.08
CA GLY A 83 10.77 -4.74 -9.43
C GLY A 83 11.88 -4.87 -8.38
N MET A 84 11.50 -4.88 -7.11
CA MET A 84 12.44 -5.02 -5.99
C MET A 84 13.19 -6.37 -6.03
N LEU A 85 12.62 -7.41 -6.64
CA LEU A 85 13.29 -8.70 -6.79
C LEU A 85 14.62 -8.57 -7.57
N THR A 86 14.76 -7.55 -8.40
CA THR A 86 16.01 -7.28 -9.11
C THR A 86 17.10 -6.69 -8.21
N ILE A 87 16.72 -6.17 -7.06
CA ILE A 87 17.63 -5.55 -6.08
C ILE A 87 17.92 -6.55 -4.96
N THR A 88 16.85 -7.05 -4.34
CA THR A 88 16.93 -8.02 -3.25
C THR A 88 15.75 -8.99 -3.34
N ILE A 89 16.05 -10.27 -3.40
CA ILE A 89 15.02 -11.31 -3.49
C ILE A 89 14.17 -11.32 -2.22
N VAL A 90 14.81 -11.24 -1.05
CA VAL A 90 14.09 -11.27 0.24
C VAL A 90 13.16 -10.08 0.38
N GLY A 91 13.65 -8.86 0.10
CA GLY A 91 12.84 -7.65 0.18
C GLY A 91 11.64 -7.67 -0.77
N GLY A 92 11.86 -8.13 -2.01
CA GLY A 92 10.78 -8.23 -2.99
C GLY A 92 9.70 -9.23 -2.59
N ILE A 93 10.11 -10.42 -2.12
CA ILE A 93 9.17 -11.44 -1.65
C ILE A 93 8.36 -10.93 -0.44
N VAL A 94 9.02 -10.31 0.52
CA VAL A 94 8.35 -9.76 1.72
C VAL A 94 7.32 -8.70 1.31
N LEU A 95 7.70 -7.78 0.43
CA LEU A 95 6.79 -6.73 -0.02
C LEU A 95 5.56 -7.30 -0.74
N ILE A 96 5.76 -8.27 -1.64
CA ILE A 96 4.67 -8.93 -2.35
C ILE A 96 3.76 -9.67 -1.37
N ALA A 97 4.33 -10.44 -0.44
CA ALA A 97 3.57 -11.22 0.53
C ALA A 97 2.74 -10.33 1.45
N ILE A 98 3.33 -9.26 1.98
CA ILE A 98 2.61 -8.33 2.86
C ILE A 98 1.47 -7.65 2.09
N SER A 99 1.72 -7.19 0.86
CA SER A 99 0.70 -6.56 0.04
C SER A 99 -0.46 -7.51 -0.27
N ALA A 100 -0.17 -8.77 -0.57
CA ALA A 100 -1.19 -9.79 -0.79
C ALA A 100 -2.04 -10.02 0.46
N LEU A 101 -1.42 -10.06 1.64
CA LEU A 101 -2.15 -10.20 2.91
C LEU A 101 -3.08 -9.01 3.15
N PHE A 102 -2.64 -7.78 2.86
CA PHE A 102 -3.49 -6.61 2.96
C PHE A 102 -4.65 -6.65 1.97
N ILE A 103 -4.42 -7.13 0.74
CA ILE A 103 -5.51 -7.30 -0.23
C ILE A 103 -6.56 -8.26 0.32
N MET A 104 -6.15 -9.37 0.93
CA MET A 104 -7.08 -10.29 1.57
C MET A 104 -7.82 -9.60 2.73
N TRP A 105 -7.12 -8.77 3.50
CA TRP A 105 -7.71 -8.08 4.65
C TRP A 105 -8.78 -7.07 4.22
N ILE A 106 -8.53 -6.28 3.17
CA ILE A 106 -9.53 -5.30 2.69
C ILE A 106 -10.77 -5.97 2.08
N HIS A 107 -10.69 -7.26 1.77
CA HIS A 107 -11.85 -8.05 1.34
C HIS A 107 -12.62 -8.64 2.53
N SER A 108 -12.16 -8.43 3.76
CA SER A 108 -12.88 -8.89 4.95
C SER A 108 -14.22 -8.18 5.08
N THR A 109 -15.18 -8.84 5.72
CA THR A 109 -16.54 -8.30 5.89
C THR A 109 -16.52 -6.94 6.61
N ALA A 110 -15.71 -6.79 7.66
CA ALA A 110 -15.63 -5.56 8.43
C ALA A 110 -15.18 -4.37 7.57
N ILE A 111 -14.15 -4.56 6.75
CA ILE A 111 -13.61 -3.50 5.90
C ILE A 111 -14.57 -3.20 4.75
N ARG A 112 -15.13 -4.22 4.11
CA ARG A 112 -16.10 -4.02 3.03
C ARG A 112 -17.34 -3.28 3.53
N ASN A 113 -17.82 -3.61 4.72
CA ASN A 113 -18.94 -2.91 5.34
C ASN A 113 -18.61 -1.44 5.65
N TRP A 114 -17.40 -1.17 6.10
CA TRP A 114 -16.95 0.20 6.34
C TRP A 114 -16.96 1.02 5.05
N PHE A 115 -16.46 0.46 3.94
CA PHE A 115 -16.50 1.12 2.63
C PHE A 115 -17.85 0.99 1.94
N ARG A 116 -18.76 0.17 2.44
CA ARG A 116 -20.09 -0.08 1.85
C ARG A 116 -20.02 -0.69 0.44
N VAL A 117 -19.14 -1.64 0.26
CA VAL A 117 -18.95 -2.36 -1.01
C VAL A 117 -19.25 -3.84 -0.89
#